data_3acbb19a589e9a4b91693eec22c81fa2
#
_entry.id   3acbb19a589e9a4b91693eec22c81fa2
#
_cell.length_a   1.000
_cell.length_b   1.000
_cell.length_c   1.000
_cell.angle_alpha   90.00
_cell.angle_beta   90.00
_cell.angle_gamma   90.00
#
_symmetry.space_group_name_H-M   'P 1'
#
loop_
_entity.id
_entity.type
_entity.pdbx_description
1 polymer ?
#
loop_
_entity_poly.entity_id
_entity_poly.type
_entity_poly.pdbx_seq_one_letter_code
_entity_poly.pdbx_strand_id
1 'polypeptide(L)'
;MTPAGKKNRKIAIQRKTVTADADGYKTETWATVYSPYAWVQNMAGREFYNAQKLFSEMQTLFIIGYISEITSADRVLYNSVPYEILSALDIGEAHVELHIVCKKVVAGG
;
A
#
# COMPACT_ATOMS: atom_id res chain seq x y z
N MET A 1 -17.54 4.03 7.90
CA MET A 1 -16.50 4.74 8.66
C MET A 1 -15.75 3.79 9.58
N THR A 2 -14.44 3.99 9.68
CA THR A 2 -13.63 3.13 10.52
C THR A 2 -13.84 3.49 11.98
N PRO A 3 -14.14 2.52 12.86
CA PRO A 3 -14.29 2.82 14.27
C PRO A 3 -13.01 3.37 14.88
N ALA A 4 -13.16 4.15 15.92
CA ALA A 4 -12.01 4.71 16.61
C ALA A 4 -11.14 3.58 17.16
N GLY A 5 -9.84 3.74 17.03
CA GLY A 5 -8.89 2.74 17.53
C GLY A 5 -8.54 1.63 16.57
N LYS A 6 -9.22 1.54 15.42
CA LYS A 6 -8.88 0.51 14.46
C LYS A 6 -7.66 0.88 13.64
N LYS A 7 -7.41 2.16 13.42
CA LYS A 7 -6.23 2.62 12.71
C LYS A 7 -5.07 2.68 13.70
N ASN A 8 -4.53 1.54 14.03
CA ASN A 8 -3.51 1.45 15.08
C ASN A 8 -2.18 0.86 14.60
N ARG A 9 -2.03 0.63 13.30
CA ARG A 9 -0.78 0.11 12.76
C ARG A 9 -0.11 1.20 11.93
N LYS A 10 1.11 1.55 12.31
CA LYS A 10 1.80 2.59 11.57
C LYS A 10 2.42 2.02 10.31
N ILE A 11 2.17 2.68 9.19
CA ILE A 11 2.75 2.27 7.93
C ILE A 11 3.51 3.45 7.35
N ALA A 12 4.30 3.20 6.33
CA ALA A 12 5.00 4.25 5.60
C ALA A 12 4.57 4.20 4.15
N ILE A 13 4.20 5.34 3.60
CA ILE A 13 3.95 5.46 2.17
C ILE A 13 5.23 5.98 1.56
N GLN A 14 5.80 5.23 0.63
CA GLN A 14 7.08 5.54 0.04
C GLN A 14 6.93 5.84 -1.42
N ARG A 15 7.70 6.81 -1.88
CA ARG A 15 7.68 7.24 -3.27
C ARG A 15 9.03 7.02 -3.88
N LYS A 16 9.05 6.51 -5.08
CA LYS A 16 10.28 6.21 -5.79
C LYS A 16 10.86 7.47 -6.37
N THR A 17 12.18 7.65 -6.20
CA THR A 17 12.93 8.72 -6.81
C THR A 17 14.04 8.11 -7.64
N VAL A 18 14.17 8.58 -8.86
CA VAL A 18 15.22 8.10 -9.76
C VAL A 18 16.22 9.21 -9.93
N THR A 19 17.49 8.92 -9.63
CA THR A 19 18.56 9.88 -9.82
C THR A 19 19.58 9.30 -10.76
N ALA A 20 20.24 10.16 -11.52
CA ALA A 20 21.32 9.75 -12.42
C ALA A 20 22.61 10.33 -11.92
N ASP A 21 23.67 9.51 -11.90
CA ASP A 21 24.96 9.99 -11.49
C ASP A 21 25.71 10.58 -12.68
N ALA A 22 26.95 10.97 -12.45
CA ALA A 22 27.76 11.62 -13.49
C ALA A 22 28.06 10.70 -14.66
N ASP A 23 28.02 9.40 -14.42
CA ASP A 23 28.29 8.41 -15.47
C ASP A 23 27.00 7.97 -16.18
N GLY A 24 25.88 8.53 -15.82
CA GLY A 24 24.61 8.18 -16.44
C GLY A 24 23.91 6.99 -15.83
N TYR A 25 24.44 6.41 -14.79
CA TYR A 25 23.76 5.31 -14.11
C TYR A 25 22.57 5.84 -13.32
N LYS A 26 21.46 5.15 -13.41
CA LYS A 26 20.25 5.55 -12.70
C LYS A 26 20.12 4.73 -11.44
N THR A 27 19.82 5.42 -10.36
CA THR A 27 19.60 4.78 -9.06
C THR A 27 18.19 5.09 -8.61
N GLU A 28 17.47 4.05 -8.22
CA GLU A 28 16.12 4.20 -7.68
C GLU A 28 16.18 4.10 -6.17
N THR A 29 15.57 5.07 -5.51
CA THR A 29 15.47 5.05 -4.07
C THR A 29 14.02 5.28 -3.68
N TRP A 30 13.66 4.75 -2.52
CA TRP A 30 12.31 4.93 -1.98
C TRP A 30 12.40 5.80 -0.76
N ALA A 31 11.65 6.90 -0.76
CA ALA A 31 11.62 7.84 0.36
C ALA A 31 10.23 7.85 0.96
N THR A 32 10.17 7.85 2.27
CA THR A 32 8.90 7.92 2.98
C THR A 32 8.34 9.33 2.86
N VAL A 33 7.14 9.44 2.30
CA VAL A 33 6.48 10.73 2.13
C VAL A 33 5.33 10.91 3.11
N TYR A 34 4.76 9.81 3.61
CA TYR A 34 3.69 9.86 4.60
C TYR A 34 3.86 8.70 5.56
N SER A 35 3.44 8.88 6.81
CA SER A 35 3.52 7.83 7.83
C SER A 35 2.20 7.75 8.60
N PRO A 36 1.12 7.38 7.93
CA PRO A 36 -0.18 7.34 8.60
C PRO A 36 -0.35 6.08 9.43
N TYR A 37 -1.33 6.12 10.31
CA TYR A 37 -1.80 4.91 10.97
C TYR A 37 -2.87 4.27 10.11
N ALA A 38 -2.87 2.97 10.05
CA ALA A 38 -3.77 2.22 9.17
C ALA A 38 -4.49 1.13 9.93
N TRP A 39 -5.67 0.80 9.45
CA TRP A 39 -6.37 -0.41 9.83
C TRP A 39 -6.00 -1.44 8.78
N VAL A 40 -5.28 -2.48 9.18
CA VAL A 40 -4.72 -3.47 8.27
C VAL A 40 -5.62 -4.69 8.26
N GLN A 41 -6.05 -5.10 7.07
CA GLN A 41 -6.88 -6.27 6.91
C GLN A 41 -6.30 -7.14 5.81
N ASN A 42 -6.06 -8.40 6.12
CA ASN A 42 -5.65 -9.36 5.12
C ASN A 42 -6.87 -9.85 4.38
N MET A 43 -6.82 -9.79 3.07
CA MET A 43 -7.95 -10.15 2.25
C MET A 43 -7.82 -11.57 1.76
N ALA A 44 -7.39 -12.44 2.65
CA ALA A 44 -7.38 -13.86 2.39
C ALA A 44 -8.62 -14.43 3.02
N GLY A 45 -9.23 -15.40 2.45
CA GLY A 45 -10.37 -16.01 3.04
C GLY A 45 -11.33 -16.44 1.99
N ARG A 46 -12.61 -16.42 2.34
CA ARG A 46 -13.58 -17.06 1.48
C ARG A 46 -13.72 -16.37 0.13
N GLU A 47 -13.81 -15.06 0.10
CA GLU A 47 -13.94 -14.37 -1.16
C GLU A 47 -12.72 -14.59 -2.03
N PHE A 48 -11.57 -14.48 -1.42
CA PHE A 48 -10.33 -14.66 -2.15
C PHE A 48 -10.21 -16.08 -2.64
N TYR A 49 -10.58 -17.00 -1.81
CA TYR A 49 -10.50 -18.40 -2.12
C TYR A 49 -11.40 -18.75 -3.30
N ASN A 50 -12.58 -18.20 -3.33
CA ASN A 50 -13.51 -18.48 -4.41
C ASN A 50 -13.09 -17.84 -5.72
N ALA A 51 -12.48 -16.71 -5.64
CA ALA A 51 -12.11 -16.01 -6.83
C ALA A 51 -11.02 -16.72 -7.54
N GLN A 52 -10.24 -17.37 -6.99
CA GLN A 52 -9.41 -17.98 -7.52
C GLN A 52 -8.47 -18.59 -7.29
N LYS A 53 -8.63 -19.32 -7.22
CA LYS A 53 -7.73 -20.22 -7.47
C LYS A 53 -6.63 -19.75 -8.29
N LEU A 54 -6.80 -18.75 -9.02
CA LEU A 54 -5.74 -18.21 -9.82
C LEU A 54 -4.75 -17.43 -9.02
N PHE A 55 -5.16 -16.98 -7.83
CA PHE A 55 -4.31 -16.13 -7.08
C PHE A 55 -3.64 -16.87 -5.99
N SER A 56 -2.36 -16.96 -6.06
CA SER A 56 -1.62 -17.53 -4.99
C SER A 56 -1.17 -16.49 -4.00
N GLU A 57 -1.17 -15.21 -4.38
CA GLU A 57 -0.72 -14.22 -3.44
C GLU A 57 -1.88 -13.60 -2.72
N MET A 58 -1.61 -13.20 -1.50
CA MET A 58 -2.57 -12.59 -0.63
C MET A 58 -2.56 -11.10 -0.80
N GLN A 59 -3.71 -10.51 -0.83
CA GLN A 59 -3.83 -9.06 -0.87
C GLN A 59 -4.06 -8.54 0.54
N THR A 60 -3.60 -7.32 0.78
CA THR A 60 -3.75 -6.66 2.06
C THR A 60 -4.41 -5.32 1.84
N LEU A 61 -5.41 -5.02 2.66
CA LEU A 61 -6.10 -3.74 2.61
C LEU A 61 -5.60 -2.87 3.74
N PHE A 62 -5.15 -1.67 3.40
CA PHE A 62 -4.76 -0.68 4.39
C PHE A 62 -5.76 0.47 4.31
N ILE A 63 -6.45 0.74 5.41
CA ILE A 63 -7.42 1.82 5.48
C ILE A 63 -6.80 2.95 6.28
N ILE A 64 -6.63 4.10 5.65
CA ILE A 64 -6.03 5.26 6.28
C ILE A 64 -6.94 6.46 6.12
N GLY A 65 -6.63 7.54 6.83
CA GLY A 65 -7.28 8.81 6.57
C GLY A 65 -6.95 9.29 5.17
N TYR A 66 -7.82 10.03 4.57
CA TYR A 66 -7.70 10.41 3.17
C TYR A 66 -6.42 11.24 2.93
N ILE A 67 -5.65 10.82 1.93
CA ILE A 67 -4.50 11.55 1.43
C ILE A 67 -4.61 11.51 -0.09
N SER A 68 -4.66 12.69 -0.70
CA SER A 68 -5.02 12.79 -2.12
C SER A 68 -3.90 12.37 -3.07
N GLU A 69 -2.68 12.31 -2.59
CA GLU A 69 -1.54 12.17 -3.51
C GLU A 69 -0.98 10.78 -3.59
N ILE A 70 -1.63 9.80 -2.99
CA ILE A 70 -1.16 8.43 -3.03
C ILE A 70 -1.63 7.78 -4.33
N THR A 71 -0.69 7.20 -5.07
CA THR A 71 -1.00 6.57 -6.35
C THR A 71 -0.41 5.17 -6.40
N SER A 72 -0.71 4.44 -7.46
CA SER A 72 -0.16 3.10 -7.63
C SER A 72 1.33 3.10 -7.91
N ALA A 73 1.92 4.26 -8.15
CA ALA A 73 3.37 4.35 -8.29
C ALA A 73 4.08 4.35 -6.95
N ASP A 74 3.35 4.58 -5.86
CA ASP A 74 3.91 4.55 -4.53
C ASP A 74 3.86 3.12 -3.99
N ARG A 75 4.45 2.92 -2.82
CA ARG A 75 4.34 1.62 -2.15
C ARG A 75 4.14 1.83 -0.67
N VAL A 76 3.64 0.79 0.00
CA VAL A 76 3.46 0.79 1.45
C VAL A 76 4.56 -0.06 2.06
N LEU A 77 5.19 0.47 3.11
CA LEU A 77 6.13 -0.31 3.90
C LEU A 77 5.48 -0.56 5.26
N TYR A 78 5.27 -1.82 5.59
CA TYR A 78 4.63 -2.22 6.84
C TYR A 78 5.43 -3.35 7.45
N ASN A 79 5.88 -3.17 8.70
CA ASN A 79 6.73 -4.14 9.39
C ASN A 79 7.98 -4.46 8.58
N SER A 80 8.55 -3.45 7.96
CA SER A 80 9.75 -3.58 7.12
C SER A 80 9.54 -4.44 5.89
N VAL A 81 8.29 -4.66 5.50
CA VAL A 81 7.95 -5.43 4.31
C VAL A 81 7.31 -4.50 3.29
N PRO A 82 7.81 -4.45 2.07
CA PRO A 82 7.19 -3.59 1.06
C PRO A 82 5.96 -4.25 0.45
N TYR A 83 4.96 -3.42 0.17
CA TYR A 83 3.73 -3.85 -0.47
C TYR A 83 3.48 -2.96 -1.68
N GLU A 84 3.18 -3.59 -2.79
CA GLU A 84 2.86 -2.88 -4.02
C GLU A 84 1.41 -2.42 -3.97
N ILE A 85 1.16 -1.15 -4.30
CA ILE A 85 -0.21 -0.62 -4.30
C ILE A 85 -0.88 -1.00 -5.60
N LEU A 86 -1.97 -1.75 -5.50
CA LEU A 86 -2.76 -2.14 -6.66
C LEU A 86 -3.81 -1.10 -6.97
N SER A 87 -4.41 -0.51 -5.94
CA SER A 87 -5.38 0.55 -6.12
C SER A 87 -5.51 1.35 -4.84
N ALA A 88 -5.91 2.61 -4.99
CA ALA A 88 -6.17 3.48 -3.85
C ALA A 88 -7.54 4.11 -4.10
N LEU A 89 -8.50 3.80 -3.25
CA LEU A 89 -9.89 4.16 -3.45
C LEU A 89 -10.37 5.12 -2.37
N ASP A 90 -10.86 6.27 -2.82
CA ASP A 90 -11.53 7.23 -1.95
C ASP A 90 -13.00 6.81 -1.87
N ILE A 91 -13.33 6.08 -0.82
CA ILE A 91 -14.64 5.45 -0.71
C ILE A 91 -15.73 6.50 -0.68
N GLY A 92 -16.66 6.40 -1.63
CA GLY A 92 -17.77 7.32 -1.74
C GLY A 92 -17.37 8.72 -2.16
N GLU A 93 -16.09 8.91 -2.55
CA GLU A 93 -15.55 10.22 -2.90
C GLU A 93 -15.75 11.24 -1.79
N ALA A 94 -15.79 10.76 -0.56
CA ALA A 94 -16.07 11.61 0.58
C ALA A 94 -14.81 12.25 1.17
N HIS A 95 -13.62 11.83 0.72
CA HIS A 95 -12.35 12.35 1.20
C HIS A 95 -12.20 12.17 2.71
N VAL A 96 -12.71 11.05 3.23
CA VAL A 96 -12.62 10.73 4.65
C VAL A 96 -11.62 9.63 4.87
N GLU A 97 -11.72 8.56 4.07
CA GLU A 97 -10.84 7.41 4.20
C GLU A 97 -10.36 6.98 2.84
N LEU A 98 -9.13 6.50 2.80
CA LEU A 98 -8.55 5.94 1.59
C LEU A 98 -8.32 4.46 1.84
N HIS A 99 -8.83 3.64 0.96
CA HIS A 99 -8.66 2.19 1.03
C HIS A 99 -7.58 1.81 0.02
N ILE A 100 -6.44 1.36 0.52
CA ILE A 100 -5.30 1.03 -0.33
C ILE A 100 -5.19 -0.48 -0.40
N VAL A 101 -5.42 -1.03 -1.58
CA VAL A 101 -5.32 -2.47 -1.80
C VAL A 101 -3.92 -2.77 -2.30
N CYS A 102 -3.22 -3.62 -1.60
CA CYS A 102 -1.83 -3.91 -1.86
C CYS A 102 -1.58 -5.39 -1.94
N LYS A 103 -0.47 -5.77 -2.55
CA LYS A 103 0.02 -7.12 -2.43
C LYS A 103 1.48 -7.08 -2.01
N LYS A 104 1.88 -8.09 -1.23
CA LYS A 104 3.22 -8.16 -0.72
C LYS A 104 4.20 -8.38 -1.86
N VAL A 105 5.28 -7.62 -1.83
CA VAL A 105 6.34 -7.80 -2.82
C VAL A 105 7.19 -8.98 -2.39
N VAL A 106 7.33 -9.94 -3.28
CA VAL A 106 8.10 -11.14 -2.98
C VAL A 106 9.52 -10.92 -3.44
N ALA A 107 10.45 -10.98 -2.49
CA ALA A 107 11.85 -10.72 -2.80
C ALA A 107 12.38 -11.82 -3.70
N GLY A 108 13.08 -11.43 -4.74
CA GLY A 108 13.67 -12.39 -5.64
C GLY A 108 12.69 -13.10 -6.53
N GLY A 109 11.41 -12.76 -6.40
CA GLY A 109 10.38 -13.43 -7.17
C GLY A 109 10.20 -12.77 -8.49
#